data_e8457269b84142ef804549c61674dc09
#
_entry.id   e8457269b84142ef804549c61674dc09
#
_cell.length_a   1.000
_cell.length_b   1.000
_cell.length_c   1.000
_cell.angle_alpha   90.00
_cell.angle_beta   90.00
_cell.angle_gamma   90.00
#
_symmetry.space_group_name_H-M   'P 1'
#
loop_
_entity.id
_entity.type
_entity.pdbx_description
1 polymer ?
#
loop_
_entity_poly.entity_id
_entity_poly.type
_entity_poly.pdbx_seq_one_letter_code
_entity_poly.pdbx_strand_id
1 'polypeptide(L)'
;MTDRYAVIGNPIAHSKSPLIHSQFAQATGQDLEYTAIEGPLDGFADAVRAFIAAGGRGMNVTLPFKLQAFEIATDPMESARLAGAVNALKFDGDRIRAQNFDGLGLVNDIQRNLGMPLKGKRVLICGAGGATRGAILPIAQQGPALLAVANRSADKAHQLRADFAAHTTLQTGGYADLAGERFDVVLNATSTGLSRDALPLPEGVFAPGALAYELVYGKGLTPFLKQARAAGVAQLVDGVGMLVEQAAEAFEWWRGVRPDTRPVIQRLTVPLV
;
A
#
# COMPACT_ATOMS: atom_id res chain seq x y z
N MET A 1 -1.38 -28.08 -15.53
CA MET A 1 -0.58 -27.04 -16.23
C MET A 1 -0.35 -25.95 -15.23
N THR A 2 0.90 -25.60 -14.94
CA THR A 2 1.27 -24.59 -13.93
C THR A 2 0.78 -23.21 -14.35
N ASP A 3 -0.01 -22.54 -13.49
CA ASP A 3 -0.53 -21.21 -13.77
C ASP A 3 0.57 -20.15 -13.62
N ARG A 4 0.61 -19.16 -14.51
CA ARG A 4 1.68 -18.18 -14.59
C ARG A 4 1.21 -16.80 -14.10
N TYR A 5 1.97 -16.25 -13.15
CA TYR A 5 1.77 -14.92 -12.59
C TYR A 5 3.09 -14.13 -12.63
N ALA A 6 3.00 -12.82 -12.54
CA ALA A 6 4.20 -11.97 -12.53
C ALA A 6 3.99 -10.69 -11.72
N VAL A 7 5.09 -10.00 -11.42
CA VAL A 7 5.09 -8.57 -11.11
C VAL A 7 5.79 -7.83 -12.24
N ILE A 8 5.23 -6.69 -12.67
CA ILE A 8 5.83 -5.80 -13.65
C ILE A 8 6.14 -4.44 -13.02
N GLY A 9 7.34 -3.91 -13.28
CA GLY A 9 7.82 -2.61 -12.79
C GLY A 9 9.11 -2.21 -13.49
N ASN A 10 9.62 -1.00 -13.23
CA ASN A 10 10.91 -0.56 -13.77
C ASN A 10 11.54 0.51 -12.84
N PRO A 11 12.68 0.19 -12.17
CA PRO A 11 13.34 -1.12 -12.13
C PRO A 11 12.59 -2.15 -11.30
N ILE A 12 12.78 -3.45 -11.52
CA ILE A 12 12.06 -4.53 -10.85
C ILE A 12 12.94 -5.52 -10.11
N ALA A 13 14.25 -5.50 -10.33
CA ALA A 13 15.20 -6.49 -9.81
C ALA A 13 15.15 -6.66 -8.27
N HIS A 14 14.74 -5.62 -7.53
CA HIS A 14 14.66 -5.64 -6.06
C HIS A 14 13.31 -6.08 -5.50
N SER A 15 12.34 -6.43 -6.38
CA SER A 15 10.99 -6.82 -5.95
C SER A 15 11.03 -8.09 -5.08
N LYS A 16 10.30 -8.03 -3.96
CA LYS A 16 10.12 -9.18 -3.06
C LYS A 16 8.91 -10.04 -3.47
N SER A 17 8.10 -9.60 -4.44
CA SER A 17 6.86 -10.28 -4.83
C SER A 17 7.11 -11.73 -5.30
N PRO A 18 8.15 -12.07 -6.08
CA PRO A 18 8.41 -13.48 -6.44
C PRO A 18 8.63 -14.36 -5.21
N LEU A 19 9.41 -13.91 -4.23
CA LEU A 19 9.63 -14.64 -2.98
C LEU A 19 8.33 -14.82 -2.21
N ILE A 20 7.54 -13.76 -2.06
CA ILE A 20 6.29 -13.75 -1.30
C ILE A 20 5.30 -14.73 -1.92
N HIS A 21 5.03 -14.62 -3.22
CA HIS A 21 4.05 -15.46 -3.91
C HIS A 21 4.49 -16.92 -4.02
N SER A 22 5.79 -17.20 -4.18
CA SER A 22 6.32 -18.58 -4.15
C SER A 22 6.12 -19.23 -2.77
N GLN A 23 6.32 -18.49 -1.68
CA GLN A 23 6.04 -18.99 -0.32
C GLN A 23 4.53 -19.22 -0.09
N PHE A 24 3.68 -18.34 -0.58
CA PHE A 24 2.24 -18.51 -0.51
C PHE A 24 1.79 -19.75 -1.29
N ALA A 25 2.31 -19.95 -2.51
CA ALA A 25 2.03 -21.13 -3.32
C ALA A 25 2.41 -22.43 -2.60
N GLN A 26 3.63 -22.48 -2.05
CA GLN A 26 4.11 -23.62 -1.30
C GLN A 26 3.25 -23.90 -0.06
N ALA A 27 2.94 -22.88 0.73
CA ALA A 27 2.15 -23.01 1.97
C ALA A 27 0.70 -23.44 1.73
N THR A 28 0.14 -23.11 0.57
CA THR A 28 -1.27 -23.41 0.21
C THR A 28 -1.42 -24.54 -0.79
N GLY A 29 -0.32 -25.21 -1.19
CA GLY A 29 -0.34 -26.30 -2.15
C GLY A 29 -0.80 -25.88 -3.57
N GLN A 30 -0.58 -24.62 -3.95
CA GLN A 30 -0.98 -24.09 -5.25
C GLN A 30 0.12 -24.29 -6.31
N ASP A 31 -0.23 -24.88 -7.47
CA ASP A 31 0.68 -25.02 -8.61
C ASP A 31 0.71 -23.73 -9.43
N LEU A 32 1.69 -22.87 -9.16
CA LEU A 32 1.91 -21.63 -9.91
C LEU A 32 3.40 -21.28 -10.03
N GLU A 33 3.73 -20.58 -11.10
CA GLU A 33 5.01 -19.89 -11.30
C GLU A 33 4.79 -18.38 -11.15
N TYR A 34 5.68 -17.70 -10.40
CA TYR A 34 5.62 -16.25 -10.23
C TYR A 34 6.96 -15.62 -10.56
N THR A 35 6.99 -14.72 -11.54
CA THR A 35 8.21 -14.09 -12.08
C THR A 35 8.19 -12.57 -11.92
N ALA A 36 9.35 -11.92 -12.13
CA ALA A 36 9.47 -10.48 -12.24
C ALA A 36 9.76 -10.11 -13.69
N ILE A 37 9.06 -9.11 -14.20
CA ILE A 37 9.21 -8.58 -15.56
C ILE A 37 9.61 -7.11 -15.48
N GLU A 38 10.78 -6.78 -16.02
CA GLU A 38 11.15 -5.38 -16.21
C GLU A 38 10.41 -4.83 -17.43
N GLY A 39 9.39 -4.02 -17.16
CA GLY A 39 8.54 -3.45 -18.19
C GLY A 39 9.24 -2.30 -18.94
N PRO A 40 9.09 -2.20 -20.28
CA PRO A 40 9.55 -1.04 -21.01
C PRO A 40 8.76 0.20 -20.61
N LEU A 41 9.45 1.33 -20.46
CA LEU A 41 8.80 2.62 -20.11
C LEU A 41 7.77 3.03 -21.16
N ASP A 42 8.11 2.79 -22.43
CA ASP A 42 7.22 2.97 -23.57
C ASP A 42 6.80 1.58 -24.10
N GLY A 43 5.57 1.13 -23.80
CA GLY A 43 5.09 -0.17 -24.27
C GLY A 43 4.59 -1.10 -23.16
N PHE A 44 4.23 -0.56 -21.99
CA PHE A 44 3.66 -1.33 -20.89
C PHE A 44 2.46 -2.22 -21.33
N ALA A 45 1.54 -1.62 -22.09
CA ALA A 45 0.35 -2.35 -22.58
C ALA A 45 0.72 -3.54 -23.48
N ASP A 46 1.75 -3.42 -24.31
CA ASP A 46 2.23 -4.52 -25.15
C ASP A 46 2.89 -5.62 -24.33
N ALA A 47 3.66 -5.25 -23.32
CA ALA A 47 4.26 -6.21 -22.38
C ALA A 47 3.17 -7.02 -21.64
N VAL A 48 2.09 -6.37 -21.21
CA VAL A 48 0.95 -7.05 -20.57
C VAL A 48 0.24 -7.99 -21.59
N ARG A 49 -0.04 -7.53 -22.81
CA ARG A 49 -0.64 -8.36 -23.86
C ARG A 49 0.23 -9.58 -24.21
N ALA A 50 1.54 -9.41 -24.30
CA ALA A 50 2.47 -10.50 -24.56
C ALA A 50 2.45 -11.54 -23.42
N PHE A 51 2.37 -11.09 -22.15
CA PHE A 51 2.25 -11.98 -21.01
C PHE A 51 0.93 -12.77 -21.01
N ILE A 52 -0.19 -12.12 -21.35
CA ILE A 52 -1.50 -12.80 -21.52
C ILE A 52 -1.43 -13.85 -22.62
N ALA A 53 -0.88 -13.51 -23.79
CA ALA A 53 -0.73 -14.43 -24.93
C ALA A 53 0.17 -15.63 -24.58
N ALA A 54 1.14 -15.46 -23.67
CA ALA A 54 1.97 -16.53 -23.15
C ALA A 54 1.29 -17.38 -22.05
N GLY A 55 -0.01 -17.20 -21.80
CA GLY A 55 -0.79 -17.96 -20.82
C GLY A 55 -0.76 -17.38 -19.39
N GLY A 56 -0.38 -16.12 -19.22
CA GLY A 56 -0.45 -15.42 -17.94
C GLY A 56 -1.88 -15.32 -17.41
N ARG A 57 -2.06 -15.53 -16.11
CA ARG A 57 -3.35 -15.51 -15.41
C ARG A 57 -3.60 -14.24 -14.60
N GLY A 58 -2.53 -13.59 -14.14
CA GLY A 58 -2.61 -12.36 -13.37
C GLY A 58 -1.25 -11.72 -13.17
N MET A 59 -1.25 -10.46 -12.77
CA MET A 59 -0.02 -9.68 -12.66
C MET A 59 -0.16 -8.63 -11.56
N ASN A 60 0.83 -8.54 -10.67
CA ASN A 60 1.00 -7.34 -9.87
C ASN A 60 1.67 -6.24 -10.68
N VAL A 61 1.32 -5.00 -10.39
CA VAL A 61 1.88 -3.83 -11.04
C VAL A 61 2.47 -2.90 -9.99
N THR A 62 3.72 -2.50 -10.20
CA THR A 62 4.38 -1.50 -9.36
C THR A 62 4.86 -0.30 -10.18
N LEU A 63 5.60 0.60 -9.55
CA LEU A 63 6.12 1.79 -10.20
C LEU A 63 6.92 1.47 -11.47
N PRO A 64 6.78 2.29 -12.52
CA PRO A 64 5.93 3.48 -12.63
C PRO A 64 4.53 3.21 -13.20
N PHE A 65 4.13 1.95 -13.42
CA PHE A 65 3.07 1.54 -14.34
C PHE A 65 1.65 1.50 -13.75
N LYS A 66 1.45 1.81 -12.46
CA LYS A 66 0.13 1.69 -11.80
C LYS A 66 -0.99 2.51 -12.47
N LEU A 67 -0.66 3.66 -13.06
CA LEU A 67 -1.62 4.49 -13.80
C LEU A 67 -1.94 3.88 -15.17
N GLN A 68 -0.92 3.46 -15.91
CA GLN A 68 -1.08 2.79 -17.21
C GLN A 68 -1.86 1.47 -17.06
N ALA A 69 -1.68 0.75 -15.94
CA ALA A 69 -2.47 -0.45 -15.65
C ALA A 69 -3.96 -0.13 -15.43
N PHE A 70 -4.28 1.05 -14.89
CA PHE A 70 -5.65 1.52 -14.79
C PHE A 70 -6.24 1.83 -16.18
N GLU A 71 -5.46 2.45 -17.06
CA GLU A 71 -5.89 2.81 -18.42
C GLU A 71 -6.22 1.59 -19.30
N ILE A 72 -5.47 0.49 -19.15
CA ILE A 72 -5.70 -0.73 -19.94
C ILE A 72 -6.76 -1.67 -19.34
N ALA A 73 -7.21 -1.41 -18.11
CA ALA A 73 -8.20 -2.24 -17.44
C ALA A 73 -9.57 -2.14 -18.13
N THR A 74 -10.15 -3.28 -18.51
CA THR A 74 -11.49 -3.33 -19.09
C THR A 74 -12.59 -3.47 -18.04
N ASP A 75 -12.24 -3.94 -16.84
CA ASP A 75 -13.15 -4.12 -15.69
C ASP A 75 -12.45 -3.68 -14.39
N PRO A 76 -12.21 -2.36 -14.18
CA PRO A 76 -11.64 -1.86 -12.95
C PRO A 76 -12.67 -1.92 -11.82
N MET A 77 -12.27 -2.48 -10.67
CA MET A 77 -13.07 -2.53 -9.45
C MET A 77 -13.07 -1.15 -8.75
N GLU A 78 -13.96 -0.96 -7.79
CA GLU A 78 -14.13 0.32 -7.08
C GLU A 78 -12.82 0.83 -6.45
N SER A 79 -12.06 -0.06 -5.81
CA SER A 79 -10.75 0.29 -5.21
C SER A 79 -9.78 0.90 -6.22
N ALA A 80 -9.73 0.34 -7.44
CA ALA A 80 -8.89 0.84 -8.52
C ALA A 80 -9.40 2.17 -9.08
N ARG A 81 -10.73 2.32 -9.24
CA ARG A 81 -11.35 3.58 -9.72
C ARG A 81 -11.06 4.73 -8.77
N LEU A 82 -11.24 4.52 -7.48
CA LEU A 82 -11.03 5.57 -6.46
C LEU A 82 -9.55 5.92 -6.27
N ALA A 83 -8.69 4.91 -6.32
CA ALA A 83 -7.25 5.14 -6.29
C ALA A 83 -6.74 5.83 -7.58
N GLY A 84 -7.42 5.65 -8.70
CA GLY A 84 -6.92 6.03 -10.03
C GLY A 84 -5.66 5.26 -10.40
N ALA A 85 -5.43 4.09 -9.79
CA ALA A 85 -4.21 3.31 -9.94
C ALA A 85 -4.49 1.83 -9.63
N VAL A 86 -3.73 0.94 -10.25
CA VAL A 86 -3.87 -0.51 -10.15
C VAL A 86 -2.56 -1.13 -9.68
N ASN A 87 -2.63 -2.05 -8.71
CA ASN A 87 -1.49 -2.86 -8.30
C ASN A 87 -1.68 -4.37 -8.55
N ALA A 88 -2.88 -4.78 -9.00
CA ALA A 88 -3.16 -6.18 -9.34
C ALA A 88 -4.11 -6.28 -10.53
N LEU A 89 -3.74 -7.12 -11.50
CA LEU A 89 -4.53 -7.47 -12.67
C LEU A 89 -4.88 -8.97 -12.63
N LYS A 90 -6.08 -9.30 -13.10
CA LYS A 90 -6.53 -10.68 -13.32
C LYS A 90 -7.04 -10.80 -14.75
N PHE A 91 -6.56 -11.79 -15.45
CA PHE A 91 -6.88 -12.02 -16.86
C PHE A 91 -7.91 -13.13 -16.98
N ASP A 92 -9.04 -12.83 -17.63
CA ASP A 92 -10.17 -13.74 -17.81
C ASP A 92 -10.73 -13.57 -19.24
N GLY A 93 -10.20 -14.36 -20.16
CA GLY A 93 -10.45 -14.18 -21.60
C GLY A 93 -10.01 -12.78 -22.07
N ASP A 94 -10.92 -12.04 -22.67
CA ASP A 94 -10.68 -10.67 -23.15
C ASP A 94 -10.80 -9.61 -22.03
N ARG A 95 -11.11 -10.01 -20.80
CA ARG A 95 -11.27 -9.10 -19.68
C ARG A 95 -9.96 -8.93 -18.92
N ILE A 96 -9.58 -7.68 -18.71
CA ILE A 96 -8.51 -7.28 -17.80
C ILE A 96 -9.17 -6.66 -16.57
N ARG A 97 -9.40 -7.50 -15.55
CA ARG A 97 -9.93 -7.04 -14.26
C ARG A 97 -8.81 -6.40 -13.45
N ALA A 98 -9.10 -5.33 -12.73
CA ALA A 98 -8.09 -4.55 -12.04
C ALA A 98 -8.52 -4.17 -10.62
N GLN A 99 -7.57 -4.27 -9.69
CA GLN A 99 -7.73 -3.93 -8.28
C GLN A 99 -6.58 -3.07 -7.77
N ASN A 100 -6.84 -2.36 -6.67
CA ASN A 100 -5.79 -1.78 -5.85
C ASN A 100 -5.91 -2.32 -4.42
N PHE A 101 -4.96 -3.17 -4.04
CA PHE A 101 -4.92 -3.81 -2.73
C PHE A 101 -3.98 -3.10 -1.73
N ASP A 102 -3.30 -2.01 -2.11
CA ASP A 102 -2.34 -1.34 -1.23
C ASP A 102 -2.99 -0.91 0.09
N GLY A 103 -4.13 -0.22 0.01
CA GLY A 103 -4.82 0.25 1.20
C GLY A 103 -5.43 -0.87 2.04
N LEU A 104 -5.93 -1.93 1.41
CA LEU A 104 -6.45 -3.09 2.13
C LEU A 104 -5.32 -3.85 2.84
N GLY A 105 -4.17 -3.99 2.18
CA GLY A 105 -2.96 -4.55 2.79
C GLY A 105 -2.51 -3.76 4.02
N LEU A 106 -2.51 -2.42 3.94
CA LEU A 106 -2.19 -1.55 5.06
C LEU A 106 -3.15 -1.76 6.25
N VAL A 107 -4.46 -1.77 5.99
CA VAL A 107 -5.49 -1.99 7.02
C VAL A 107 -5.34 -3.37 7.67
N ASN A 108 -5.13 -4.41 6.88
CA ASN A 108 -4.94 -5.77 7.39
C ASN A 108 -3.70 -5.87 8.28
N ASP A 109 -2.60 -5.26 7.87
CA ASP A 109 -1.40 -5.26 8.71
C ASP A 109 -1.63 -4.54 10.04
N ILE A 110 -2.18 -3.32 10.00
CA ILE A 110 -2.45 -2.55 11.22
C ILE A 110 -3.37 -3.31 12.17
N GLN A 111 -4.46 -3.90 11.66
CA GLN A 111 -5.46 -4.51 12.54
C GLN A 111 -5.15 -5.95 12.92
N ARG A 112 -4.68 -6.79 11.99
CA ARG A 112 -4.49 -8.23 12.21
C ARG A 112 -3.11 -8.57 12.77
N ASN A 113 -2.05 -7.93 12.23
CA ASN A 113 -0.69 -8.27 12.64
C ASN A 113 -0.23 -7.42 13.82
N LEU A 114 -0.55 -6.12 13.82
CA LEU A 114 -0.15 -5.19 14.88
C LEU A 114 -1.19 -5.08 16.01
N GLY A 115 -2.40 -5.61 15.82
CA GLY A 115 -3.46 -5.60 16.83
C GLY A 115 -4.02 -4.19 17.16
N MET A 116 -3.80 -3.20 16.28
CA MET A 116 -4.28 -1.84 16.46
C MET A 116 -5.63 -1.66 15.76
N PRO A 117 -6.77 -1.60 16.47
CA PRO A 117 -8.06 -1.36 15.84
C PRO A 117 -8.11 0.07 15.28
N LEU A 118 -8.62 0.24 14.06
CA LEU A 118 -8.81 1.57 13.47
C LEU A 118 -10.15 2.20 13.86
N LYS A 119 -11.13 1.39 14.28
CA LYS A 119 -12.44 1.89 14.69
C LYS A 119 -12.32 2.83 15.89
N GLY A 120 -12.90 4.02 15.76
CA GLY A 120 -12.88 5.05 16.81
C GLY A 120 -11.53 5.74 17.00
N LYS A 121 -10.51 5.41 16.20
CA LYS A 121 -9.17 6.01 16.28
C LYS A 121 -9.07 7.29 15.46
N ARG A 122 -8.19 8.18 15.86
CA ARG A 122 -7.79 9.34 15.08
C ARG A 122 -6.59 8.96 14.21
N VAL A 123 -6.77 8.94 12.90
CA VAL A 123 -5.77 8.51 11.92
C VAL A 123 -5.28 9.69 11.11
N LEU A 124 -3.96 9.89 11.05
CA LEU A 124 -3.30 10.87 10.20
C LEU A 124 -2.53 10.16 9.08
N ILE A 125 -2.73 10.60 7.85
CA ILE A 125 -1.89 10.23 6.71
C ILE A 125 -1.05 11.43 6.30
N CYS A 126 0.25 11.30 6.35
CA CYS A 126 1.22 12.28 5.87
C CYS A 126 1.53 12.02 4.40
N GLY A 127 1.23 13.00 3.54
CA GLY A 127 1.38 12.90 2.09
C GLY A 127 0.03 12.83 1.36
N ALA A 128 -0.01 13.30 0.11
CA ALA A 128 -1.19 13.33 -0.74
C ALA A 128 -0.93 12.69 -2.11
N GLY A 129 -0.11 11.63 -2.12
CA GLY A 129 0.24 10.87 -3.33
C GLY A 129 -0.67 9.65 -3.58
N GLY A 130 -0.25 8.81 -4.53
CA GLY A 130 -1.00 7.61 -4.92
C GLY A 130 -1.21 6.61 -3.78
N ALA A 131 -0.22 6.44 -2.88
CA ALA A 131 -0.36 5.56 -1.72
C ALA A 131 -1.47 6.04 -0.77
N THR A 132 -1.52 7.35 -0.48
CA THR A 132 -2.60 7.97 0.32
C THR A 132 -3.94 7.75 -0.34
N ARG A 133 -4.03 7.98 -1.66
CA ARG A 133 -5.25 7.82 -2.44
C ARG A 133 -5.82 6.40 -2.34
N GLY A 134 -4.94 5.40 -2.41
CA GLY A 134 -5.31 3.99 -2.24
C GLY A 134 -5.68 3.61 -0.81
N ALA A 135 -5.19 4.33 0.19
CA ALA A 135 -5.42 4.02 1.61
C ALA A 135 -6.69 4.66 2.20
N ILE A 136 -7.14 5.80 1.66
CA ILE A 136 -8.26 6.58 2.22
C ILE A 136 -9.51 5.72 2.42
N LEU A 137 -10.03 5.10 1.37
CA LEU A 137 -11.30 4.37 1.46
C LEU A 137 -11.19 3.13 2.37
N PRO A 138 -10.19 2.25 2.22
CA PRO A 138 -10.03 1.11 3.14
C PRO A 138 -9.95 1.52 4.61
N ILE A 139 -9.26 2.61 4.95
CA ILE A 139 -9.20 3.13 6.32
C ILE A 139 -10.54 3.70 6.75
N ALA A 140 -11.19 4.52 5.91
CA ALA A 140 -12.48 5.12 6.23
C ALA A 140 -13.56 4.07 6.53
N GLN A 141 -13.56 2.96 5.80
CA GLN A 141 -14.46 1.81 6.00
C GLN A 141 -14.30 1.12 7.35
N GLN A 142 -13.18 1.34 8.05
CA GLN A 142 -12.98 0.81 9.41
C GLN A 142 -13.65 1.67 10.50
N GLY A 143 -14.24 2.81 10.14
CA GLY A 143 -14.94 3.68 11.08
C GLY A 143 -14.02 4.41 12.07
N PRO A 144 -12.93 5.05 11.61
CA PRO A 144 -12.12 5.90 12.49
C PRO A 144 -12.96 7.08 13.00
N ALA A 145 -12.63 7.59 14.21
CA ALA A 145 -13.27 8.80 14.73
C ALA A 145 -12.87 10.05 13.91
N LEU A 146 -11.68 10.01 13.32
CA LEU A 146 -11.17 11.05 12.45
C LEU A 146 -10.20 10.43 11.44
N LEU A 147 -10.34 10.79 10.17
CA LEU A 147 -9.32 10.54 9.14
C LEU A 147 -8.83 11.89 8.61
N ALA A 148 -7.56 12.17 8.87
CA ALA A 148 -6.89 13.40 8.45
C ALA A 148 -5.80 13.11 7.41
N VAL A 149 -5.64 14.02 6.45
CA VAL A 149 -4.55 14.01 5.47
C VAL A 149 -3.81 15.34 5.54
N ALA A 150 -2.53 15.29 5.82
CA ALA A 150 -1.66 16.47 5.79
C ALA A 150 -0.58 16.32 4.72
N ASN A 151 -0.30 17.42 4.01
CA ASN A 151 0.71 17.44 2.98
C ASN A 151 1.46 18.78 2.97
N ARG A 152 2.71 18.79 2.49
CA ARG A 152 3.50 20.02 2.34
C ARG A 152 2.78 21.09 1.53
N SER A 153 2.11 20.70 0.44
CA SER A 153 1.17 21.54 -0.30
C SER A 153 -0.25 21.17 0.17
N ALA A 154 -0.88 22.01 0.97
CA ALA A 154 -2.23 21.79 1.49
C ALA A 154 -3.27 21.59 0.37
N ASP A 155 -3.11 22.27 -0.76
CA ASP A 155 -4.02 22.16 -1.91
C ASP A 155 -4.16 20.72 -2.41
N LYS A 156 -3.06 19.93 -2.40
CA LYS A 156 -3.12 18.51 -2.79
C LYS A 156 -3.95 17.67 -1.81
N ALA A 157 -3.90 17.99 -0.52
CA ALA A 157 -4.75 17.33 0.48
C ALA A 157 -6.21 17.77 0.33
N HIS A 158 -6.47 19.05 0.07
CA HIS A 158 -7.81 19.57 -0.18
C HIS A 158 -8.43 18.94 -1.44
N GLN A 159 -7.63 18.69 -2.48
CA GLN A 159 -8.09 17.97 -3.67
C GLN A 159 -8.56 16.55 -3.32
N LEU A 160 -7.82 15.81 -2.48
CA LEU A 160 -8.26 14.49 -2.02
C LEU A 160 -9.58 14.58 -1.26
N ARG A 161 -9.79 15.60 -0.42
CA ARG A 161 -11.08 15.79 0.25
C ARG A 161 -12.22 15.95 -0.75
N ALA A 162 -12.02 16.73 -1.81
CA ALA A 162 -13.01 16.91 -2.86
C ALA A 162 -13.27 15.60 -3.63
N ASP A 163 -12.21 14.88 -4.01
CA ASP A 163 -12.31 13.63 -4.77
C ASP A 163 -13.05 12.52 -4.00
N PHE A 164 -12.90 12.48 -2.67
CA PHE A 164 -13.50 11.46 -1.81
C PHE A 164 -14.77 11.90 -1.08
N ALA A 165 -15.28 13.12 -1.34
CA ALA A 165 -16.43 13.69 -0.63
C ALA A 165 -17.70 12.83 -0.67
N ALA A 166 -17.93 12.08 -1.76
CA ALA A 166 -19.06 11.17 -1.90
C ALA A 166 -18.92 9.87 -1.06
N HIS A 167 -17.69 9.56 -0.56
CA HIS A 167 -17.39 8.29 0.09
C HIS A 167 -17.03 8.42 1.57
N THR A 168 -16.40 9.54 1.96
CA THR A 168 -15.97 9.77 3.34
C THR A 168 -15.70 11.24 3.63
N THR A 169 -15.71 11.60 4.92
CA THR A 169 -15.28 12.91 5.38
C THR A 169 -13.79 12.89 5.71
N LEU A 170 -13.03 13.82 5.15
CA LEU A 170 -11.59 13.98 5.43
C LEU A 170 -11.33 15.36 6.04
N GLN A 171 -10.56 15.38 7.14
CA GLN A 171 -9.87 16.59 7.56
C GLN A 171 -8.60 16.74 6.73
N THR A 172 -8.36 17.91 6.15
CA THR A 172 -7.22 18.11 5.23
C THR A 172 -6.55 19.45 5.46
N GLY A 173 -5.22 19.49 5.32
CA GLY A 173 -4.45 20.71 5.48
C GLY A 173 -2.96 20.54 5.24
N GLY A 174 -2.21 21.57 5.63
CA GLY A 174 -0.74 21.53 5.76
C GLY A 174 -0.32 20.95 7.10
N TYR A 175 0.98 20.71 7.28
CA TYR A 175 1.49 20.21 8.55
C TYR A 175 1.32 21.22 9.71
N ALA A 176 1.34 22.53 9.44
CA ALA A 176 1.13 23.56 10.46
C ALA A 176 -0.29 23.52 11.04
N ASP A 177 -1.27 23.07 10.25
CA ASP A 177 -2.67 22.99 10.67
C ASP A 177 -2.93 21.86 11.67
N LEU A 178 -1.93 20.99 11.90
CA LEU A 178 -1.97 19.92 12.91
C LEU A 178 -1.59 20.38 14.33
N ALA A 179 -1.29 21.67 14.52
CA ALA A 179 -0.89 22.20 15.83
C ALA A 179 -2.01 21.97 16.87
N GLY A 180 -1.65 21.33 18.00
CA GLY A 180 -2.59 20.96 19.06
C GLY A 180 -3.42 19.70 18.81
N GLU A 181 -3.36 19.12 17.60
CA GLU A 181 -4.02 17.87 17.27
C GLU A 181 -3.18 16.66 17.72
N ARG A 182 -3.86 15.55 18.06
CA ARG A 182 -3.23 14.28 18.43
C ARG A 182 -3.86 13.13 17.67
N PHE A 183 -3.03 12.17 17.25
CA PHE A 183 -3.46 11.01 16.48
C PHE A 183 -2.97 9.70 17.10
N ASP A 184 -3.85 8.70 17.08
CA ASP A 184 -3.54 7.34 17.55
C ASP A 184 -2.70 6.56 16.52
N VAL A 185 -2.89 6.86 15.24
CA VAL A 185 -2.16 6.23 14.13
C VAL A 185 -1.65 7.33 13.20
N VAL A 186 -0.34 7.38 13.00
CA VAL A 186 0.30 8.33 12.07
C VAL A 186 1.03 7.54 10.99
N LEU A 187 0.58 7.72 9.75
CA LEU A 187 1.09 7.02 8.57
C LEU A 187 1.96 7.95 7.74
N ASN A 188 3.20 7.59 7.47
CA ASN A 188 4.03 8.29 6.50
C ASN A 188 3.88 7.67 5.11
N ALA A 189 3.08 8.28 4.25
CA ALA A 189 2.88 7.92 2.84
C ALA A 189 3.64 8.84 1.87
N THR A 190 4.64 9.57 2.37
CA THR A 190 5.49 10.43 1.53
C THR A 190 6.73 9.68 1.04
N SER A 191 7.43 10.24 0.06
CA SER A 191 8.74 9.74 -0.37
C SER A 191 9.89 10.12 0.58
N THR A 192 9.64 10.84 1.68
CA THR A 192 10.69 11.24 2.64
C THR A 192 11.34 10.05 3.35
N GLY A 193 10.68 8.90 3.43
CA GLY A 193 11.31 7.66 3.88
C GLY A 193 12.52 7.23 3.03
N LEU A 194 12.64 7.76 1.81
CA LEU A 194 13.77 7.56 0.90
C LEU A 194 14.81 8.71 0.97
N SER A 195 14.51 9.82 1.63
CA SER A 195 15.38 10.98 1.83
C SER A 195 15.91 11.02 3.26
N ARG A 196 16.72 12.05 3.57
CA ARG A 196 17.23 12.30 4.92
C ARG A 196 16.35 13.28 5.73
N ASP A 197 15.26 13.76 5.15
CA ASP A 197 14.44 14.80 5.74
C ASP A 197 13.36 14.22 6.65
N ALA A 198 13.20 14.79 7.85
CA ALA A 198 12.07 14.53 8.72
C ALA A 198 10.82 15.26 8.21
N LEU A 199 9.64 14.77 8.59
CA LEU A 199 8.39 15.49 8.33
C LEU A 199 8.28 16.69 9.27
N PRO A 200 7.77 17.85 8.84
CA PRO A 200 7.59 19.03 9.69
C PRO A 200 6.32 18.88 10.57
N LEU A 201 6.24 17.77 11.31
CA LEU A 201 5.14 17.50 12.22
C LEU A 201 5.26 18.36 13.48
N PRO A 202 4.15 18.96 13.99
CA PRO A 202 4.17 19.70 15.23
C PRO A 202 4.46 18.79 16.44
N GLU A 203 4.99 19.40 17.49
CA GLU A 203 5.17 18.73 18.77
C GLU A 203 3.82 18.22 19.32
N GLY A 204 3.82 17.04 19.92
CA GLY A 204 2.63 16.44 20.53
C GLY A 204 1.63 15.81 19.55
N VAL A 205 1.94 15.70 18.26
CA VAL A 205 1.04 15.09 17.24
C VAL A 205 0.74 13.62 17.50
N PHE A 206 1.64 12.89 18.16
CA PHE A 206 1.43 11.50 18.53
C PHE A 206 0.67 11.42 19.87
N ALA A 207 -0.47 10.72 19.89
CA ALA A 207 -1.19 10.42 21.12
C ALA A 207 -0.40 9.42 22.00
N PRO A 208 -0.64 9.36 23.31
CA PRO A 208 -0.09 8.29 24.15
C PRO A 208 -0.49 6.90 23.59
N GLY A 209 0.51 6.01 23.42
CA GLY A 209 0.28 4.68 22.82
C GLY A 209 0.05 4.68 21.31
N ALA A 210 0.41 5.76 20.62
CA ALA A 210 0.26 5.86 19.18
C ALA A 210 1.12 4.83 18.41
N LEU A 211 0.65 4.48 17.21
CA LEU A 211 1.39 3.76 16.17
C LEU A 211 1.98 4.76 15.18
N ALA A 212 3.27 4.69 14.94
CA ALA A 212 3.93 5.35 13.81
C ALA A 212 4.29 4.33 12.73
N TYR A 213 3.67 4.46 11.57
CA TYR A 213 3.79 3.52 10.46
C TYR A 213 4.43 4.20 9.24
N GLU A 214 5.58 3.71 8.83
CA GLU A 214 6.29 4.14 7.62
C GLU A 214 5.91 3.24 6.44
N LEU A 215 5.37 3.77 5.35
CA LEU A 215 4.99 2.95 4.20
C LEU A 215 6.20 2.40 3.42
N VAL A 216 7.34 3.07 3.49
CA VAL A 216 8.60 2.54 2.93
C VAL A 216 9.11 1.41 3.83
N TYR A 217 9.65 0.36 3.23
CA TYR A 217 10.15 -0.82 3.95
C TYR A 217 11.62 -1.11 3.68
N GLY A 218 12.25 -1.87 4.60
CA GLY A 218 13.61 -2.39 4.44
C GLY A 218 14.71 -1.33 4.50
N LYS A 219 14.45 -0.17 5.10
CA LYS A 219 15.39 0.95 5.27
C LYS A 219 15.85 1.14 6.72
N GLY A 220 15.46 0.24 7.62
CA GLY A 220 15.69 0.41 9.04
C GLY A 220 14.93 1.63 9.57
N LEU A 221 15.54 2.34 10.52
CA LEU A 221 14.90 3.48 11.18
C LEU A 221 14.96 4.74 10.30
N THR A 222 13.89 5.03 9.58
CA THR A 222 13.76 6.23 8.73
C THR A 222 13.73 7.52 9.56
N PRO A 223 13.93 8.71 8.96
CA PRO A 223 13.81 9.99 9.68
C PRO A 223 12.47 10.15 10.40
N PHE A 224 11.36 9.76 9.78
CA PHE A 224 10.04 9.79 10.40
C PHE A 224 9.96 8.86 11.62
N LEU A 225 10.44 7.63 11.53
CA LEU A 225 10.44 6.70 12.66
C LEU A 225 11.38 7.16 13.79
N LYS A 226 12.52 7.82 13.45
CA LYS A 226 13.40 8.47 14.44
C LYS A 226 12.67 9.59 15.16
N GLN A 227 11.95 10.45 14.43
CA GLN A 227 11.14 11.53 15.00
C GLN A 227 10.06 10.97 15.94
N ALA A 228 9.33 9.94 15.54
CA ALA A 228 8.32 9.30 16.37
C ALA A 228 8.93 8.69 17.64
N ARG A 229 10.09 8.02 17.54
CA ARG A 229 10.82 7.46 18.68
C ARG A 229 11.24 8.56 19.66
N ALA A 230 11.76 9.67 19.16
CA ALA A 230 12.13 10.81 19.99
C ALA A 230 10.93 11.45 20.69
N ALA A 231 9.74 11.38 20.10
CA ALA A 231 8.47 11.80 20.69
C ALA A 231 7.87 10.77 21.67
N GLY A 232 8.57 9.66 21.95
CA GLY A 232 8.14 8.64 22.92
C GLY A 232 7.17 7.58 22.35
N VAL A 233 7.01 7.51 21.03
CA VAL A 233 6.20 6.46 20.40
C VAL A 233 6.92 5.12 20.51
N ALA A 234 6.28 4.13 21.14
CA ALA A 234 6.85 2.80 21.34
C ALA A 234 6.60 1.87 20.17
N GLN A 235 5.48 2.03 19.46
CA GLN A 235 5.10 1.18 18.34
C GLN A 235 5.52 1.82 17.01
N LEU A 236 6.70 1.41 16.53
CA LEU A 236 7.30 1.87 15.27
C LEU A 236 7.29 0.72 14.27
N VAL A 237 6.79 0.95 13.06
CA VAL A 237 6.61 -0.09 12.05
C VAL A 237 6.98 0.42 10.67
N ASP A 238 7.59 -0.43 9.85
CA ASP A 238 7.81 -0.18 8.43
C ASP A 238 6.79 -0.93 7.53
N GLY A 239 6.81 -0.67 6.24
CA GLY A 239 5.82 -1.16 5.27
C GLY A 239 5.93 -2.64 4.89
N VAL A 240 6.73 -3.46 5.57
CA VAL A 240 6.86 -4.89 5.24
C VAL A 240 5.54 -5.62 5.38
N GLY A 241 4.80 -5.38 6.47
CA GLY A 241 3.50 -6.02 6.68
C GLY A 241 2.49 -5.65 5.60
N MET A 242 2.37 -4.37 5.26
CA MET A 242 1.54 -3.90 4.14
C MET A 242 1.94 -4.57 2.81
N LEU A 243 3.23 -4.69 2.52
CA LEU A 243 3.73 -5.34 1.31
C LEU A 243 3.26 -6.80 1.21
N VAL A 244 3.32 -7.54 2.30
CA VAL A 244 2.94 -8.95 2.33
C VAL A 244 1.42 -9.12 2.30
N GLU A 245 0.68 -8.30 3.06
CA GLU A 245 -0.78 -8.36 3.11
C GLU A 245 -1.43 -8.02 1.76
N GLN A 246 -0.96 -6.98 1.04
CA GLN A 246 -1.48 -6.66 -0.30
C GLN A 246 -1.19 -7.78 -1.32
N ALA A 247 -0.05 -8.49 -1.16
CA ALA A 247 0.25 -9.64 -1.99
C ALA A 247 -0.67 -10.83 -1.65
N ALA A 248 -1.03 -11.02 -0.38
CA ALA A 248 -1.98 -12.04 0.04
C ALA A 248 -3.40 -11.76 -0.48
N GLU A 249 -3.84 -10.48 -0.53
CA GLU A 249 -5.10 -10.09 -1.17
C GLU A 249 -5.11 -10.45 -2.67
N ALA A 250 -4.02 -10.13 -3.39
CA ALA A 250 -3.90 -10.48 -4.81
C ALA A 250 -3.89 -12.00 -5.01
N PHE A 251 -3.17 -12.74 -4.17
CA PHE A 251 -3.11 -14.19 -4.21
C PHE A 251 -4.49 -14.82 -3.98
N GLU A 252 -5.21 -14.39 -2.95
CA GLU A 252 -6.57 -14.85 -2.66
C GLU A 252 -7.54 -14.54 -3.81
N TRP A 253 -7.44 -13.33 -4.37
CA TRP A 253 -8.26 -12.93 -5.52
C TRP A 253 -8.01 -13.79 -6.76
N TRP A 254 -6.78 -14.23 -6.98
CA TRP A 254 -6.43 -15.10 -8.10
C TRP A 254 -6.77 -16.57 -7.85
N ARG A 255 -6.47 -17.07 -6.63
CA ARG A 255 -6.47 -18.50 -6.32
C ARG A 255 -7.65 -18.97 -5.47
N GLY A 256 -8.41 -18.04 -4.87
CA GLY A 256 -9.54 -18.37 -3.99
C GLY A 256 -9.15 -18.93 -2.62
N VAL A 257 -7.86 -18.85 -2.24
CA VAL A 257 -7.36 -19.30 -0.93
C VAL A 257 -6.49 -18.22 -0.30
N ARG A 258 -6.77 -17.89 0.98
CA ARG A 258 -5.98 -16.92 1.75
C ARG A 258 -4.75 -17.59 2.34
N PRO A 259 -3.52 -17.11 2.04
CA PRO A 259 -2.31 -17.62 2.68
C PRO A 259 -2.12 -17.02 4.08
N ASP A 260 -1.41 -17.74 4.99
CA ASP A 260 -0.91 -17.14 6.22
C ASP A 260 0.27 -16.21 5.90
N THR A 261 0.12 -14.94 6.29
CA THR A 261 1.09 -13.87 5.97
C THR A 261 2.22 -13.79 6.98
N ARG A 262 2.00 -14.23 8.23
CA ARG A 262 2.93 -14.05 9.35
C ARG A 262 4.33 -14.64 9.13
N PRO A 263 4.50 -15.87 8.60
CA PRO A 263 5.83 -16.42 8.36
C PRO A 263 6.62 -15.61 7.34
N VAL A 264 5.92 -15.04 6.33
CA VAL A 264 6.54 -14.22 5.28
C VAL A 264 6.94 -12.85 5.82
N ILE A 265 6.06 -12.22 6.62
CA ILE A 265 6.35 -10.95 7.30
C ILE A 265 7.59 -11.11 8.18
N GLN A 266 7.62 -12.14 9.05
CA GLN A 266 8.77 -12.42 9.93
C GLN A 266 10.07 -12.59 9.15
N ARG A 267 10.04 -13.28 8.02
CA ARG A 267 11.21 -13.50 7.16
C ARG A 267 11.74 -12.21 6.52
N LEU A 268 10.85 -11.29 6.17
CA LEU A 268 11.21 -10.05 5.46
C LEU A 268 11.49 -8.87 6.39
N THR A 269 11.04 -8.94 7.63
CA THR A 269 11.25 -7.88 8.63
C THR A 269 12.74 -7.72 8.94
N VAL A 270 13.23 -6.49 8.85
CA VAL A 270 14.57 -6.10 9.29
C VAL A 270 14.45 -5.28 10.58
N PRO A 271 15.42 -5.39 11.51
CA PRO A 271 15.38 -4.60 12.74
C PRO A 271 15.38 -3.09 12.45
N LEU A 272 14.56 -2.35 13.19
CA LEU A 272 14.52 -0.88 13.16
C LEU A 272 15.58 -0.30 14.10
N VAL A 273 16.86 -0.45 13.70
CA VAL A 273 18.03 -0.01 14.46
C VAL A 273 18.74 1.14 13.78
#